data_ccc77958c8e879f35e1b8c33de97dbe1
#
_entry.id   ccc77958c8e879f35e1b8c33de97dbe1
#
_cell.length_a   1.000
_cell.length_b   1.000
_cell.length_c   1.000
_cell.angle_alpha   90.00
_cell.angle_beta   90.00
_cell.angle_gamma   90.00
#
_symmetry.space_group_name_H-M   'P 1'
#
loop_
_entity.id
_entity.type
_entity.pdbx_description
1 polymer ?
#
loop_
_entity_poly.entity_id
_entity_poly.type
_entity_poly.pdbx_seq_one_letter_code
_entity_poly.pdbx_strand_id
1 'polypeptide(L)'
;MRAIGIILAGGNNNRMRELSDKRAIAAMPIAGSYRSIDFALSNMANSRIQKVAVLTQYNARSLNEHLSSSKWWDFGRKQGGLFVFTPTITKENGFWYQGTADAIYQNLNFLKNSHEPYVVIASGDCVYKMDYNKVLEYHIAKRADITVVCTTCPDPSEVERFGVLRMNEDCRIEEFEEKPMVSPYNTISVS
;
A
#
# COMPACT_ATOMS: atom_id res chain seq x y z
N MET A 1 -7.60 -1.27 -17.58
CA MET A 1 -6.54 -0.24 -17.73
C MET A 1 -5.19 -0.83 -17.37
N ARG A 2 -4.08 -0.22 -17.82
CA ARG A 2 -2.74 -0.73 -17.48
C ARG A 2 -2.20 0.07 -16.31
N ALA A 3 -1.93 -0.61 -15.21
CA ALA A 3 -1.34 -0.02 -14.01
C ALA A 3 -0.35 -0.99 -13.38
N ILE A 4 0.62 -0.47 -12.65
CA ILE A 4 1.53 -1.23 -11.81
C ILE A 4 1.10 -1.05 -10.35
N GLY A 5 1.16 -2.13 -9.56
CA GLY A 5 0.83 -2.11 -8.14
C GLY A 5 2.08 -2.00 -7.27
N ILE A 6 1.99 -1.23 -6.21
CA ILE A 6 2.93 -1.23 -5.09
C ILE A 6 2.15 -1.54 -3.82
N ILE A 7 2.62 -2.52 -3.06
CA ILE A 7 2.06 -2.83 -1.74
C ILE A 7 3.13 -2.53 -0.69
N LEU A 8 2.81 -1.60 0.21
CA LEU A 8 3.68 -1.23 1.32
C LEU A 8 3.47 -2.21 2.48
N ALA A 9 4.47 -2.99 2.80
CA ALA A 9 4.41 -4.06 3.80
C ALA A 9 5.59 -4.01 4.78
N GLY A 10 6.23 -2.85 4.90
CA GLY A 10 7.41 -2.63 5.74
C GLY A 10 7.12 -2.05 7.13
N GLY A 11 5.86 -1.81 7.46
CA GLY A 11 5.47 -1.17 8.71
C GLY A 11 5.81 -2.00 9.94
N ASN A 12 6.24 -1.32 11.02
CA ASN A 12 6.36 -1.87 12.35
C ASN A 12 5.35 -1.15 13.26
N ASN A 13 4.49 -1.92 13.93
CA ASN A 13 3.45 -1.36 14.79
C ASN A 13 3.49 -2.01 16.17
N ASN A 14 3.91 -1.24 17.15
CA ASN A 14 4.00 -1.67 18.55
C ASN A 14 2.63 -2.01 19.17
N ARG A 15 1.51 -1.62 18.53
CA ARG A 15 0.15 -1.91 19.04
C ARG A 15 -0.21 -3.39 18.95
N MET A 16 0.37 -4.12 18.01
CA MET A 16 0.16 -5.57 17.87
C MET A 16 0.97 -6.38 18.87
N ARG A 17 1.79 -5.71 19.70
CA ARG A 17 2.61 -6.30 20.78
C ARG A 17 3.33 -7.57 20.32
N GLU A 18 3.25 -8.62 21.11
CA GLU A 18 3.91 -9.92 20.88
C GLU A 18 3.62 -10.55 19.50
N LEU A 19 2.50 -10.21 18.89
CA LEU A 19 2.14 -10.71 17.55
C LEU A 19 3.07 -10.17 16.46
N SER A 20 3.56 -8.94 16.61
CA SER A 20 4.45 -8.28 15.63
C SER A 20 5.95 -8.51 15.91
N ASP A 21 6.31 -9.07 17.07
CA ASP A 21 7.72 -9.27 17.45
C ASP A 21 8.50 -10.16 16.48
N LYS A 22 7.84 -11.13 15.87
CA LYS A 22 8.45 -12.12 14.97
C LYS A 22 7.88 -12.14 13.56
N ARG A 23 6.89 -11.30 13.26
CA ARG A 23 6.20 -11.29 11.96
C ARG A 23 5.90 -9.87 11.51
N ALA A 24 6.03 -9.62 10.21
CA ALA A 24 5.49 -8.41 9.61
C ALA A 24 3.98 -8.34 9.82
N ILE A 25 3.43 -7.13 10.02
CA ILE A 25 1.98 -6.94 10.20
C ILE A 25 1.22 -7.47 9.00
N ALA A 26 1.73 -7.21 7.81
CA ALA A 26 1.18 -7.71 6.55
C ALA A 26 1.11 -9.26 6.47
N ALA A 27 1.86 -9.97 7.32
CA ALA A 27 1.85 -11.42 7.42
C ALA A 27 0.96 -11.96 8.57
N MET A 28 0.19 -11.10 9.23
CA MET A 28 -0.71 -11.52 10.30
C MET A 28 -1.83 -12.41 9.77
N PRO A 29 -2.08 -13.57 10.42
CA PRO A 29 -3.14 -14.46 10.00
C PRO A 29 -4.52 -13.85 10.29
N ILE A 30 -5.41 -13.98 9.30
CA ILE A 30 -6.80 -13.55 9.38
C ILE A 30 -7.67 -14.73 9.00
N ALA A 31 -8.70 -15.01 9.78
CA ALA A 31 -9.64 -16.11 9.54
C ALA A 31 -8.96 -17.46 9.24
N GLY A 32 -7.84 -17.75 9.92
CA GLY A 32 -7.10 -19.01 9.82
C GLY A 32 -6.05 -19.04 8.72
N SER A 33 -6.42 -19.11 7.47
CA SER A 33 -5.49 -19.37 6.36
C SER A 33 -5.00 -18.11 5.64
N TYR A 34 -5.75 -17.01 5.73
CA TYR A 34 -5.41 -15.76 5.06
C TYR A 34 -4.43 -14.91 5.88
N ARG A 35 -3.76 -14.00 5.20
CA ARG A 35 -2.96 -12.94 5.82
C ARG A 35 -3.48 -11.58 5.37
N SER A 36 -3.22 -10.53 6.12
CA SER A 36 -3.73 -9.19 5.77
C SER A 36 -3.35 -8.76 4.35
N ILE A 37 -2.14 -9.05 3.91
CA ILE A 37 -1.67 -8.72 2.55
C ILE A 37 -2.48 -9.40 1.44
N ASP A 38 -3.11 -10.54 1.72
CA ASP A 38 -3.87 -11.31 0.70
C ASP A 38 -5.06 -10.50 0.18
N PHE A 39 -5.61 -9.60 0.98
CA PHE A 39 -6.71 -8.73 0.56
C PHE A 39 -6.22 -7.69 -0.46
N ALA A 40 -5.09 -7.03 -0.21
CA ALA A 40 -4.51 -6.10 -1.17
C ALA A 40 -4.09 -6.81 -2.47
N LEU A 41 -3.45 -7.99 -2.38
CA LEU A 41 -3.07 -8.80 -3.54
C LEU A 41 -4.29 -9.26 -4.33
N SER A 42 -5.36 -9.69 -3.66
CA SER A 42 -6.61 -10.08 -4.30
C SER A 42 -7.29 -8.90 -4.99
N ASN A 43 -7.29 -7.72 -4.38
CA ASN A 43 -7.80 -6.50 -5.02
C ASN A 43 -7.00 -6.14 -6.28
N MET A 44 -5.65 -6.25 -6.24
CA MET A 44 -4.79 -6.06 -7.42
C MET A 44 -5.11 -7.06 -8.52
N ALA A 45 -5.16 -8.36 -8.19
CA ALA A 45 -5.45 -9.43 -9.14
C ALA A 45 -6.84 -9.27 -9.78
N ASN A 46 -7.86 -9.02 -8.97
CA ASN A 46 -9.24 -8.82 -9.43
C ASN A 46 -9.38 -7.57 -10.31
N SER A 47 -8.57 -6.54 -10.06
CA SER A 47 -8.47 -5.34 -10.89
C SER A 47 -7.57 -5.50 -12.13
N ARG A 48 -7.05 -6.71 -12.38
CA ARG A 48 -6.16 -7.04 -13.49
C ARG A 48 -4.83 -6.26 -13.48
N ILE A 49 -4.39 -5.84 -12.33
CA ILE A 49 -3.05 -5.27 -12.11
C ILE A 49 -2.10 -6.45 -11.95
N GLN A 50 -1.42 -6.82 -13.04
CA GLN A 50 -0.64 -8.07 -13.13
C GLN A 50 0.80 -7.94 -12.66
N LYS A 51 1.33 -6.73 -12.58
CA LYS A 51 2.70 -6.43 -12.13
C LYS A 51 2.62 -5.73 -10.80
N VAL A 52 3.05 -6.40 -9.74
CA VAL A 52 2.93 -5.91 -8.36
C VAL A 52 4.27 -6.03 -7.64
N ALA A 53 4.70 -4.94 -7.03
CA ALA A 53 5.84 -4.92 -6.12
C ALA A 53 5.35 -4.87 -4.67
N VAL A 54 5.91 -5.71 -3.80
CA VAL A 54 5.71 -5.67 -2.36
C VAL A 54 6.98 -5.16 -1.72
N LEU A 55 6.90 -4.02 -1.03
CA LEU A 55 8.04 -3.42 -0.33
C LEU A 55 8.02 -3.87 1.12
N THR A 56 8.98 -4.69 1.52
CA THR A 56 9.07 -5.29 2.86
C THR A 56 10.30 -4.78 3.60
N GLN A 57 10.26 -4.80 4.93
CA GLN A 57 11.39 -4.37 5.74
C GLN A 57 11.53 -5.20 7.01
N TYR A 58 10.67 -5.01 8.00
CA TYR A 58 10.75 -5.67 9.30
C TYR A 58 10.13 -7.06 9.28
N ASN A 59 10.80 -8.03 9.91
CA ASN A 59 10.30 -9.39 10.14
C ASN A 59 9.73 -10.06 8.87
N ALA A 60 10.33 -9.76 7.71
CA ALA A 60 9.78 -10.10 6.40
C ALA A 60 9.85 -11.60 6.07
N ARG A 61 10.60 -12.43 6.83
CA ARG A 61 10.84 -13.83 6.47
C ARG A 61 9.54 -14.61 6.21
N SER A 62 8.63 -14.61 7.16
CA SER A 62 7.37 -15.37 7.00
C SER A 62 6.43 -14.76 5.95
N LEU A 63 6.57 -13.46 5.67
CA LEU A 63 5.88 -12.78 4.59
C LEU A 63 6.44 -13.22 3.25
N ASN A 64 7.76 -13.22 3.09
CA ASN A 64 8.43 -13.64 1.86
C ASN A 64 8.16 -15.12 1.53
N GLU A 65 8.15 -15.99 2.55
CA GLU A 65 7.75 -17.41 2.40
C GLU A 65 6.30 -17.54 1.86
N HIS A 66 5.38 -16.73 2.39
CA HIS A 66 3.99 -16.71 1.92
C HIS A 66 3.87 -16.20 0.48
N LEU A 67 4.57 -15.12 0.16
CA LEU A 67 4.56 -14.50 -1.17
C LEU A 67 5.27 -15.33 -2.24
N SER A 68 6.19 -16.22 -1.87
CA SER A 68 6.87 -17.11 -2.80
C SER A 68 5.92 -18.05 -3.53
N SER A 69 4.76 -18.33 -2.95
CA SER A 69 3.67 -19.09 -3.56
C SER A 69 2.72 -18.18 -4.35
N SER A 70 3.21 -17.52 -5.39
CA SER A 70 2.43 -16.56 -6.21
C SER A 70 1.24 -17.17 -6.96
N LYS A 71 1.04 -18.50 -6.89
CA LYS A 71 -0.02 -19.24 -7.58
C LYS A 71 -1.44 -18.77 -7.22
N TRP A 72 -1.65 -18.31 -6.00
CA TRP A 72 -2.97 -17.93 -5.49
C TRP A 72 -3.59 -16.71 -6.18
N TRP A 73 -2.75 -15.79 -6.72
CA TRP A 73 -3.19 -14.53 -7.31
C TRP A 73 -2.94 -14.44 -8.81
N ASP A 74 -2.48 -15.53 -9.47
CA ASP A 74 -2.21 -15.60 -10.91
C ASP A 74 -1.25 -14.50 -11.44
N PHE A 75 -0.26 -14.10 -10.64
CA PHE A 75 0.78 -13.16 -11.06
C PHE A 75 1.90 -13.79 -11.92
N GLY A 76 1.79 -15.08 -12.26
CA GLY A 76 2.84 -15.84 -12.95
C GLY A 76 2.84 -15.72 -14.48
N ARG A 77 2.13 -14.78 -15.08
CA ARG A 77 2.03 -14.63 -16.54
C ARG A 77 3.26 -13.95 -17.15
N LYS A 78 3.50 -14.16 -18.47
CA LYS A 78 4.68 -13.69 -19.21
C LYS A 78 4.95 -12.16 -19.09
N GLN A 79 3.94 -11.35 -18.83
CA GLN A 79 4.05 -9.89 -18.78
C GLN A 79 3.78 -9.31 -17.39
N GLY A 80 3.62 -10.14 -16.37
CA GLY A 80 3.35 -9.73 -15.00
C GLY A 80 4.38 -10.28 -14.02
N GLY A 81 4.04 -10.25 -12.74
CA GLY A 81 4.85 -10.83 -11.68
C GLY A 81 4.57 -10.20 -10.33
N LEU A 82 4.83 -11.00 -9.31
CA LEU A 82 4.91 -10.54 -7.94
C LEU A 82 6.39 -10.40 -7.58
N PHE A 83 6.80 -9.18 -7.30
CA PHE A 83 8.18 -8.83 -6.96
C PHE A 83 8.24 -8.43 -5.49
N VAL A 84 9.19 -8.97 -4.75
CA VAL A 84 9.40 -8.62 -3.34
C VAL A 84 10.71 -7.89 -3.22
N PHE A 85 10.66 -6.65 -2.74
CA PHE A 85 11.83 -5.82 -2.52
C PHE A 85 12.05 -5.61 -1.03
N THR A 86 13.29 -5.74 -0.63
CA THR A 86 13.80 -5.41 0.71
C THR A 86 14.82 -4.28 0.59
N PRO A 87 15.09 -3.54 1.66
CA PRO A 87 16.16 -2.56 1.66
C PRO A 87 17.47 -3.21 1.20
N THR A 88 18.14 -2.55 0.27
CA THR A 88 19.43 -3.03 -0.26
C THR A 88 20.51 -2.08 0.19
N ILE A 89 21.50 -2.61 0.89
CA ILE A 89 22.71 -1.86 1.27
C ILE A 89 23.58 -1.70 0.03
N THR A 90 23.82 -0.46 -0.37
CA THR A 90 24.72 -0.08 -1.45
C THR A 90 25.83 0.81 -0.88
N LYS A 91 26.83 1.15 -1.71
CA LYS A 91 27.88 2.12 -1.32
C LYS A 91 27.30 3.52 -1.02
N GLU A 92 26.19 3.85 -1.65
CA GLU A 92 25.52 5.17 -1.55
C GLU A 92 24.40 5.19 -0.50
N ASN A 93 23.85 4.02 -0.18
CA ASN A 93 22.75 3.88 0.78
C ASN A 93 23.00 2.67 1.70
N GLY A 94 23.35 2.97 2.94
CA GLY A 94 23.61 1.97 4.00
C GLY A 94 22.45 1.80 4.99
N PHE A 95 21.29 2.38 4.71
CA PHE A 95 20.19 2.46 5.66
C PHE A 95 18.96 1.66 5.22
N TRP A 96 18.16 1.30 6.20
CA TRP A 96 16.81 0.81 6.03
C TRP A 96 15.93 1.91 5.43
N TYR A 97 14.75 1.54 4.87
CA TYR A 97 13.79 2.54 4.41
C TYR A 97 13.40 3.47 5.57
N GLN A 98 13.52 4.76 5.36
CA GLN A 98 13.22 5.78 6.38
C GLN A 98 11.73 6.17 6.41
N GLY A 99 10.92 5.55 5.58
CA GLY A 99 9.49 5.77 5.48
C GLY A 99 8.92 5.18 4.20
N THR A 100 7.62 5.31 4.02
CA THR A 100 6.90 4.75 2.86
C THR A 100 7.34 5.39 1.55
N ALA A 101 7.53 6.71 1.54
CA ALA A 101 7.99 7.43 0.35
C ALA A 101 9.43 7.05 -0.02
N ASP A 102 10.31 6.90 0.98
CA ASP A 102 11.69 6.47 0.76
C ASP A 102 11.75 5.03 0.22
N ALA A 103 10.90 4.13 0.72
CA ALA A 103 10.79 2.78 0.19
C ALA A 103 10.45 2.76 -1.31
N ILE A 104 9.53 3.62 -1.75
CA ILE A 104 9.18 3.77 -3.16
C ILE A 104 10.37 4.39 -3.93
N TYR A 105 10.99 5.43 -3.38
CA TYR A 105 12.10 6.13 -4.01
C TYR A 105 13.30 5.22 -4.28
N GLN A 106 13.71 4.41 -3.30
CA GLN A 106 14.79 3.44 -3.46
C GLN A 106 14.50 2.38 -4.54
N ASN A 107 13.22 2.12 -4.82
CA ASN A 107 12.77 1.18 -5.85
C ASN A 107 12.25 1.86 -7.13
N LEU A 108 12.53 3.15 -7.32
CA LEU A 108 12.01 3.94 -8.42
C LEU A 108 12.39 3.38 -9.81
N ASN A 109 13.53 2.71 -9.93
CA ASN A 109 13.95 2.07 -11.17
C ASN A 109 12.98 0.98 -11.63
N PHE A 110 12.32 0.28 -10.71
CA PHE A 110 11.27 -0.68 -11.05
C PHE A 110 10.07 0.00 -11.74
N LEU A 111 9.69 1.18 -11.27
CA LEU A 111 8.63 1.99 -11.88
C LEU A 111 9.07 2.57 -13.23
N LYS A 112 10.28 3.15 -13.30
CA LYS A 112 10.82 3.75 -14.54
C LYS A 112 10.98 2.72 -15.67
N ASN A 113 11.27 1.48 -15.32
CA ASN A 113 11.38 0.37 -16.29
C ASN A 113 10.03 -0.28 -16.60
N SER A 114 8.96 0.21 -15.99
CA SER A 114 7.59 -0.19 -16.28
C SER A 114 7.03 0.66 -17.41
N HIS A 115 6.21 0.06 -18.24
CA HIS A 115 5.50 0.75 -19.32
C HIS A 115 4.03 1.04 -18.97
N GLU A 116 3.65 0.82 -17.73
CA GLU A 116 2.32 1.13 -17.21
C GLU A 116 2.22 2.63 -16.89
N PRO A 117 1.16 3.31 -17.39
CA PRO A 117 1.03 4.77 -17.21
C PRO A 117 0.59 5.17 -15.79
N TYR A 118 0.08 4.24 -15.01
CA TYR A 118 -0.45 4.51 -13.67
C TYR A 118 0.18 3.61 -12.63
N VAL A 119 0.28 4.14 -11.41
CA VAL A 119 0.74 3.41 -10.23
C VAL A 119 -0.40 3.36 -9.21
N VAL A 120 -0.72 2.16 -8.70
CA VAL A 120 -1.64 1.98 -7.58
C VAL A 120 -0.83 1.59 -6.36
N ILE A 121 -0.90 2.40 -5.32
CA ILE A 121 -0.21 2.17 -4.04
C ILE A 121 -1.25 1.72 -3.02
N ALA A 122 -1.00 0.63 -2.32
CA ALA A 122 -1.86 0.09 -1.29
C ALA A 122 -1.05 -0.34 -0.06
N SER A 123 -1.67 -0.29 1.12
CA SER A 123 -1.09 -0.85 2.34
C SER A 123 -1.34 -2.36 2.41
N GLY A 124 -0.34 -3.12 2.85
CA GLY A 124 -0.41 -4.57 3.02
C GLY A 124 -1.05 -5.02 4.34
N ASP A 125 -1.30 -4.09 5.25
CA ASP A 125 -1.91 -4.35 6.56
C ASP A 125 -3.38 -3.95 6.64
N CYS A 126 -3.93 -3.36 5.60
CA CYS A 126 -5.34 -2.98 5.52
C CYS A 126 -6.19 -4.10 4.92
N VAL A 127 -7.31 -4.39 5.58
CA VAL A 127 -8.26 -5.44 5.17
C VAL A 127 -9.51 -4.79 4.61
N TYR A 128 -9.61 -4.77 3.28
CA TYR A 128 -10.77 -4.23 2.58
C TYR A 128 -10.94 -4.91 1.21
N LYS A 129 -12.12 -4.76 0.62
CA LYS A 129 -12.43 -5.18 -0.75
C LYS A 129 -12.65 -3.94 -1.61
N MET A 130 -11.87 -3.81 -2.69
CA MET A 130 -11.96 -2.67 -3.60
C MET A 130 -11.66 -3.09 -5.04
N ASP A 131 -12.37 -2.48 -5.97
CA ASP A 131 -12.05 -2.52 -7.40
C ASP A 131 -11.22 -1.29 -7.77
N TYR A 132 -9.93 -1.46 -7.94
CA TYR A 132 -9.04 -0.37 -8.30
C TYR A 132 -9.29 0.20 -9.71
N ASN A 133 -10.00 -0.52 -10.58
CA ASN A 133 -10.37 0.05 -11.88
C ASN A 133 -11.29 1.26 -11.71
N LYS A 134 -12.22 1.23 -10.74
CA LYS A 134 -13.08 2.37 -10.45
C LYS A 134 -12.29 3.59 -9.97
N VAL A 135 -11.26 3.37 -9.17
CA VAL A 135 -10.35 4.44 -8.72
C VAL A 135 -9.57 5.02 -9.89
N LEU A 136 -9.04 4.16 -10.78
CA LEU A 136 -8.32 4.57 -11.97
C LEU A 136 -9.23 5.31 -12.97
N GLU A 137 -10.46 4.88 -13.15
CA GLU A 137 -11.46 5.57 -13.98
C GLU A 137 -11.74 6.97 -13.47
N TYR A 138 -11.93 7.12 -12.16
CA TYR A 138 -12.10 8.40 -11.51
C TYR A 138 -10.86 9.29 -11.67
N HIS A 139 -9.67 8.75 -11.43
CA HIS A 139 -8.39 9.45 -11.60
C HIS A 139 -8.25 10.05 -13.00
N ILE A 140 -8.54 9.25 -14.03
CA ILE A 140 -8.47 9.68 -15.43
C ILE A 140 -9.54 10.73 -15.75
N ALA A 141 -10.78 10.51 -15.30
CA ALA A 141 -11.88 11.45 -15.54
C ALA A 141 -11.61 12.83 -14.92
N LYS A 142 -11.01 12.85 -13.73
CA LYS A 142 -10.62 14.09 -13.05
C LYS A 142 -9.30 14.69 -13.57
N ARG A 143 -8.56 13.98 -14.43
CA ARG A 143 -7.21 14.37 -14.88
C ARG A 143 -6.29 14.71 -13.71
N ALA A 144 -6.39 13.92 -12.64
CA ALA A 144 -5.66 14.16 -11.42
C ALA A 144 -4.21 13.66 -11.54
N ASP A 145 -3.27 14.32 -10.87
CA ASP A 145 -1.91 13.82 -10.71
C ASP A 145 -1.84 12.76 -9.60
N ILE A 146 -2.64 12.95 -8.53
CA ILE A 146 -2.76 12.04 -7.41
C ILE A 146 -4.24 11.88 -7.05
N THR A 147 -4.68 10.66 -6.79
CA THR A 147 -6.01 10.35 -6.26
C THR A 147 -5.85 9.57 -4.97
N VAL A 148 -6.44 10.04 -3.90
CA VAL A 148 -6.40 9.41 -2.58
C VAL A 148 -7.76 8.79 -2.28
N VAL A 149 -7.76 7.54 -1.84
CA VAL A 149 -8.98 6.89 -1.33
C VAL A 149 -9.16 7.29 0.13
N CYS A 150 -10.31 7.85 0.43
CA CYS A 150 -10.63 8.41 1.73
C CYS A 150 -11.86 7.76 2.34
N THR A 151 -11.97 7.85 3.65
CA THR A 151 -13.16 7.50 4.42
C THR A 151 -13.38 8.53 5.53
N THR A 152 -14.55 8.51 6.13
CA THR A 152 -14.83 9.33 7.31
C THR A 152 -14.38 8.58 8.55
N CYS A 153 -13.59 9.25 9.40
CA CYS A 153 -13.22 8.71 10.71
C CYS A 153 -14.44 8.73 11.63
N PRO A 154 -14.90 7.57 12.14
CA PRO A 154 -16.09 7.52 12.97
C PRO A 154 -15.87 8.15 14.36
N ASP A 155 -14.65 8.12 14.87
CA ASP A 155 -14.27 8.71 16.15
C ASP A 155 -13.26 9.85 15.93
N PRO A 156 -13.67 11.11 16.13
CA PRO A 156 -12.77 12.26 15.99
C PRO A 156 -11.51 12.20 16.86
N SER A 157 -11.53 11.45 17.96
CA SER A 157 -10.35 11.30 18.83
C SER A 157 -9.24 10.44 18.21
N GLU A 158 -9.57 9.66 17.17
CA GLU A 158 -8.61 8.80 16.49
C GLU A 158 -7.94 9.46 15.26
N VAL A 159 -8.31 10.70 14.91
CA VAL A 159 -7.74 11.40 13.73
C VAL A 159 -6.22 11.57 13.83
N GLU A 160 -5.66 11.64 15.03
CA GLU A 160 -4.22 11.71 15.28
C GLU A 160 -3.41 10.53 14.72
N ARG A 161 -4.10 9.48 14.26
CA ARG A 161 -3.49 8.26 13.70
C ARG A 161 -3.34 8.29 12.18
N PHE A 162 -4.03 9.21 11.52
CA PHE A 162 -4.23 9.21 10.09
C PHE A 162 -3.80 10.54 9.46
N GLY A 163 -3.58 10.48 8.15
CA GLY A 163 -3.55 11.70 7.35
C GLY A 163 -4.96 12.24 7.17
N VAL A 164 -5.19 13.47 7.56
CA VAL A 164 -6.49 14.14 7.48
C VAL A 164 -6.52 15.06 6.27
N LEU A 165 -7.65 15.08 5.58
CA LEU A 165 -7.81 15.84 4.35
C LEU A 165 -9.01 16.78 4.46
N ARG A 166 -8.83 17.99 3.89
CA ARG A 166 -9.93 18.88 3.56
C ARG A 166 -10.13 18.88 2.05
N MET A 167 -11.36 18.70 1.63
CA MET A 167 -11.75 18.68 0.21
C MET A 167 -12.83 19.72 -0.04
N ASN A 168 -12.84 20.28 -1.25
CA ASN A 168 -13.94 21.09 -1.73
C ASN A 168 -15.11 20.22 -2.27
N GLU A 169 -16.17 20.88 -2.76
CA GLU A 169 -17.36 20.21 -3.32
C GLU A 169 -17.05 19.31 -4.53
N ASP A 170 -15.98 19.61 -5.29
CA ASP A 170 -15.50 18.82 -6.42
C ASP A 170 -14.62 17.64 -6.02
N CYS A 171 -14.48 17.36 -4.73
CA CYS A 171 -13.57 16.36 -4.15
C CYS A 171 -12.09 16.64 -4.46
N ARG A 172 -11.72 17.90 -4.69
CA ARG A 172 -10.32 18.30 -4.80
C ARG A 172 -9.75 18.54 -3.42
N ILE A 173 -8.60 17.92 -3.12
CA ILE A 173 -7.88 18.12 -1.87
C ILE A 173 -7.31 19.53 -1.85
N GLU A 174 -7.64 20.29 -0.83
CA GLU A 174 -7.17 21.65 -0.59
C GLU A 174 -6.12 21.70 0.53
N GLU A 175 -6.26 20.84 1.53
CA GLU A 175 -5.33 20.72 2.65
C GLU A 175 -5.12 19.28 3.04
N PHE A 176 -3.92 18.96 3.47
CA PHE A 176 -3.54 17.66 4.02
C PHE A 176 -2.69 17.88 5.27
N GLU A 177 -3.03 17.19 6.34
CA GLU A 177 -2.30 17.23 7.59
C GLU A 177 -2.00 15.81 8.08
N GLU A 178 -0.72 15.50 8.27
CA GLU A 178 -0.28 14.18 8.71
C GLU A 178 -0.38 14.08 10.24
N LYS A 179 -1.23 13.19 10.71
CA LYS A 179 -1.41 12.85 12.13
C LYS A 179 -1.58 14.07 13.05
N PRO A 180 -2.54 14.94 12.78
CA PRO A 180 -2.76 16.11 13.62
C PRO A 180 -3.23 15.69 15.01
N MET A 181 -2.76 16.40 16.04
CA MET A 181 -3.22 16.15 17.42
C MET A 181 -4.71 16.45 17.60
N VAL A 182 -5.20 17.45 16.89
CA VAL A 182 -6.62 17.85 16.82
C VAL A 182 -6.89 18.33 15.40
N SER A 183 -8.01 17.91 14.82
CA SER A 183 -8.45 18.40 13.53
C SER A 183 -9.95 18.70 13.54
N PRO A 184 -10.40 19.79 12.91
CA PRO A 184 -11.82 20.05 12.68
C PRO A 184 -12.42 19.14 11.59
N TYR A 185 -11.56 18.43 10.85
CA TYR A 185 -11.95 17.55 9.76
C TYR A 185 -11.84 16.08 10.17
N ASN A 186 -12.71 15.26 9.61
CA ASN A 186 -12.76 13.83 9.89
C ASN A 186 -12.63 12.94 8.64
N THR A 187 -12.28 13.53 7.50
CA THR A 187 -11.95 12.77 6.29
C THR A 187 -10.50 12.32 6.37
N ILE A 188 -10.28 11.02 6.38
CA ILE A 188 -8.97 10.40 6.54
C ILE A 188 -8.59 9.57 5.31
N SER A 189 -7.28 9.49 5.03
CA SER A 189 -6.74 8.57 4.03
C SER A 189 -6.86 7.11 4.49
N VAL A 190 -7.09 6.18 3.56
CA VAL A 190 -7.26 4.73 3.82
C VAL A 190 -5.94 3.95 3.69
N SER A 191 -4.82 4.63 3.63
CA SER A 191 -3.49 4.01 3.52
C SER A 191 -2.69 4.15 4.79
#